data_7170bdef8d662cd9d585cfbcf0fa756e
#
_entry.id   7170bdef8d662cd9d585cfbcf0fa756e
#
_cell.length_a   1.000
_cell.length_b   1.000
_cell.length_c   1.000
_cell.angle_alpha   90.00
_cell.angle_beta   90.00
_cell.angle_gamma   90.00
#
_symmetry.space_group_name_H-M   'P 1'
#
loop_
_entity.id
_entity.type
_entity.pdbx_description
1 polymer ?
#
loop_
_entity_poly.entity_id
_entity_poly.type
_entity_poly.pdbx_seq_one_letter_code
_entity_poly.pdbx_strand_id
1 'polypeptide(L)'
;MNYNELSEKLVQTLNLDKEPVAIKIYDNVDEVKDVLPKYDGQARHCTITSEIATTGKSCYATADEMNCPNGQLALGLVDQRIESIPQITPLKEAIAYSPLKDAEFEPDTIIIYVMPVQALKIAQLYRE
;
A
#
# COMPACT_ATOMS: atom_id res chain seq x y z
N MET A 1 13.65 -7.38 -9.69
CA MET A 1 12.35 -7.87 -10.20
C MET A 1 11.71 -6.76 -11.04
N ASN A 2 11.10 -7.13 -12.14
CA ASN A 2 10.38 -6.16 -12.98
C ASN A 2 8.92 -6.07 -12.51
N TYR A 3 8.61 -5.00 -11.81
CA TYR A 3 7.26 -4.80 -11.24
C TYR A 3 6.20 -4.50 -12.31
N ASN A 4 6.60 -3.92 -13.43
CA ASN A 4 5.67 -3.73 -14.55
C ASN A 4 5.19 -5.07 -15.10
N GLU A 5 6.10 -6.00 -15.34
CA GLU A 5 5.75 -7.35 -15.80
C GLU A 5 4.92 -8.11 -14.77
N LEU A 6 5.28 -8.01 -13.49
CA LEU A 6 4.51 -8.64 -12.41
C LEU A 6 3.09 -8.11 -12.36
N SER A 7 2.94 -6.78 -12.46
CA SER A 7 1.63 -6.14 -12.47
C SER A 7 0.78 -6.62 -13.65
N GLU A 8 1.35 -6.66 -14.84
CA GLU A 8 0.65 -7.16 -16.05
C GLU A 8 0.17 -8.59 -15.86
N LYS A 9 1.02 -9.45 -15.33
CA LYS A 9 0.66 -10.86 -15.08
C LYS A 9 -0.47 -10.99 -14.07
N LEU A 10 -0.44 -10.20 -12.99
CA LEU A 10 -1.50 -10.20 -11.98
C LEU A 10 -2.83 -9.73 -12.59
N VAL A 11 -2.80 -8.62 -13.32
CA VAL A 11 -4.01 -8.08 -13.95
C VAL A 11 -4.60 -9.06 -14.94
N GLN A 12 -3.78 -9.66 -15.80
CA GLN A 12 -4.26 -10.59 -16.82
C GLN A 12 -4.74 -11.93 -16.23
N THR A 13 -3.96 -12.50 -15.32
CA THR A 13 -4.25 -13.82 -14.74
C THR A 13 -5.53 -13.78 -13.87
N LEU A 14 -5.69 -12.72 -13.11
CA LEU A 14 -6.82 -12.55 -12.18
C LEU A 14 -7.96 -11.71 -12.76
N ASN A 15 -7.75 -11.13 -13.94
CA ASN A 15 -8.72 -10.24 -14.60
C ASN A 15 -9.13 -9.08 -13.67
N LEU A 16 -8.13 -8.35 -13.16
CA LEU A 16 -8.36 -7.26 -12.21
C LEU A 16 -8.90 -6.01 -12.92
N ASP A 17 -9.88 -5.35 -12.29
CA ASP A 17 -10.43 -4.08 -12.79
C ASP A 17 -9.58 -2.88 -12.37
N LYS A 18 -8.84 -3.02 -11.26
CA LYS A 18 -8.00 -1.96 -10.71
C LYS A 18 -6.54 -2.39 -10.65
N GLU A 19 -5.65 -1.41 -10.77
CA GLU A 19 -4.21 -1.66 -10.68
C GLU A 19 -3.81 -2.17 -9.29
N PRO A 20 -2.92 -3.17 -9.23
CA PRO A 20 -2.28 -3.53 -7.96
C PRO A 20 -1.50 -2.33 -7.40
N VAL A 21 -1.51 -2.19 -6.08
CA VAL A 21 -0.85 -1.09 -5.38
C VAL A 21 0.32 -1.62 -4.57
N ALA A 22 1.50 -1.07 -4.82
CA ALA A 22 2.71 -1.34 -4.05
C ALA A 22 2.78 -0.39 -2.87
N ILE A 23 3.10 -0.92 -1.70
CA ILE A 23 3.23 -0.16 -0.46
C ILE A 23 4.58 -0.45 0.17
N LYS A 24 5.27 0.62 0.60
CA LYS A 24 6.49 0.52 1.37
C LYS A 24 6.40 1.41 2.60
N ILE A 25 6.82 0.87 3.74
CA ILE A 25 6.83 1.58 5.01
C ILE A 25 8.27 1.99 5.31
N TYR A 26 8.50 3.28 5.52
CA TYR A 26 9.83 3.85 5.73
C TYR A 26 10.09 4.21 7.19
N ASP A 27 11.28 3.89 7.66
CA ASP A 27 11.75 4.29 9.00
C ASP A 27 11.92 5.81 9.10
N ASN A 28 12.32 6.44 8.00
CA ASN A 28 12.65 7.87 7.97
C ASN A 28 12.01 8.51 6.73
N VAL A 29 11.29 9.62 6.96
CA VAL A 29 10.63 10.37 5.87
C VAL A 29 11.65 10.92 4.86
N ASP A 30 12.89 11.17 5.28
CA ASP A 30 13.93 11.68 4.39
C ASP A 30 14.26 10.70 3.25
N GLU A 31 13.98 9.41 3.43
CA GLU A 31 14.22 8.40 2.39
C GLU A 31 13.22 8.48 1.23
N VAL A 32 12.10 9.16 1.41
CA VAL A 32 11.01 9.16 0.40
C VAL A 32 10.57 10.57 -0.02
N LYS A 33 10.78 11.58 0.80
CA LYS A 33 10.26 12.93 0.57
C LYS A 33 10.72 13.58 -0.74
N ASP A 34 11.90 13.22 -1.23
CA ASP A 34 12.46 13.75 -2.48
C ASP A 34 12.21 12.82 -3.67
N VAL A 35 11.63 11.66 -3.44
CA VAL A 35 11.37 10.64 -4.47
C VAL A 35 9.92 10.71 -4.95
N LEU A 36 8.99 10.90 -4.03
CA LEU A 36 7.56 10.93 -4.32
C LEU A 36 6.92 12.21 -3.78
N PRO A 37 5.84 12.70 -4.40
CA PRO A 37 5.07 13.81 -3.84
C PRO A 37 4.32 13.36 -2.59
N LYS A 38 4.13 14.30 -1.65
CA LYS A 38 3.31 14.07 -0.48
C LYS A 38 1.84 14.01 -0.87
N TYR A 39 1.07 13.13 -0.22
CA TYR A 39 -0.37 13.08 -0.40
C TYR A 39 -1.00 14.45 -0.12
N ASP A 40 -1.84 14.93 -1.02
CA ASP A 40 -2.49 16.24 -0.89
C ASP A 40 -3.76 16.11 -0.04
N GLY A 41 -3.71 16.69 1.16
CA GLY A 41 -4.81 16.65 2.11
C GLY A 41 -4.66 15.56 3.17
N GLN A 42 -5.80 15.07 3.65
CA GLN A 42 -5.88 14.04 4.69
C GLN A 42 -6.90 12.99 4.29
N ALA A 43 -6.57 11.71 4.50
CA ALA A 43 -7.46 10.60 4.21
C ALA A 43 -7.06 9.37 5.01
N ARG A 44 -7.96 8.39 5.05
CA ARG A 44 -7.68 7.08 5.63
C ARG A 44 -6.75 6.28 4.72
N HIS A 45 -6.01 5.36 5.30
CA HIS A 45 -5.13 4.46 4.56
C HIS A 45 -5.88 3.75 3.41
N CYS A 46 -7.05 3.20 3.68
CA CYS A 46 -7.85 2.51 2.67
C CYS A 46 -8.31 3.45 1.54
N THR A 47 -8.60 4.70 1.85
CA THR A 47 -8.97 5.71 0.85
C THR A 47 -7.79 6.04 -0.05
N ILE A 48 -6.62 6.29 0.53
CA ILE A 48 -5.39 6.57 -0.23
C ILE A 48 -5.08 5.40 -1.16
N THR A 49 -5.09 4.18 -0.63
CA THR A 49 -4.83 2.97 -1.43
C THR A 49 -5.79 2.85 -2.61
N SER A 50 -7.08 3.06 -2.38
CA SER A 50 -8.09 3.01 -3.43
C SER A 50 -7.88 4.08 -4.51
N GLU A 51 -7.50 5.28 -4.10
CA GLU A 51 -7.18 6.36 -5.04
C GLU A 51 -6.00 6.00 -5.94
N ILE A 52 -4.94 5.42 -5.37
CA ILE A 52 -3.78 5.00 -6.15
C ILE A 52 -4.16 3.91 -7.16
N ALA A 53 -4.99 2.95 -6.75
CA ALA A 53 -5.47 1.88 -7.63
C ALA A 53 -6.29 2.42 -8.81
N THR A 54 -6.93 3.57 -8.65
CA THR A 54 -7.82 4.19 -9.65
C THR A 54 -7.11 5.26 -10.47
N THR A 55 -6.37 6.17 -9.83
CA THR A 55 -5.75 7.32 -10.51
C THR A 55 -4.35 7.04 -11.03
N GLY A 56 -3.65 6.08 -10.45
CA GLY A 56 -2.27 5.77 -10.81
C GLY A 56 -1.24 6.78 -10.33
N LYS A 57 -1.59 7.67 -9.41
CA LYS A 57 -0.68 8.72 -8.91
C LYS A 57 0.04 8.27 -7.65
N SER A 58 1.36 8.05 -7.76
CA SER A 58 2.20 7.70 -6.62
C SER A 58 2.30 8.85 -5.62
N CYS A 59 2.41 8.52 -4.33
CA CYS A 59 2.58 9.51 -3.28
C CYS A 59 3.17 8.86 -2.02
N TYR A 60 3.55 9.69 -1.04
CA TYR A 60 3.80 9.22 0.32
C TYR A 60 2.92 9.98 1.31
N ALA A 61 2.69 9.37 2.46
CA ALA A 61 1.93 9.97 3.55
C ALA A 61 2.64 9.72 4.88
N THR A 62 2.56 10.71 5.78
CA THR A 62 2.98 10.58 7.18
C THR A 62 1.72 10.48 8.06
N ALA A 63 1.89 10.48 9.38
CA ALA A 63 0.77 10.53 10.30
C ALA A 63 -0.12 11.77 10.09
N ASP A 64 0.45 12.86 9.56
CA ASP A 64 -0.30 14.09 9.33
C ASP A 64 -1.32 13.97 8.19
N GLU A 65 -0.99 13.23 7.13
CA GLU A 65 -1.88 13.02 5.99
C GLU A 65 -2.81 11.82 6.19
N MET A 66 -2.39 10.82 6.95
CA MET A 66 -3.22 9.65 7.23
C MET A 66 -4.04 9.88 8.49
N ASN A 67 -5.33 10.20 8.33
CA ASN A 67 -6.20 10.54 9.45
C ASN A 67 -7.00 9.36 10.01
N CYS A 68 -6.53 8.15 9.83
CA CYS A 68 -7.14 6.94 10.38
C CYS A 68 -6.38 6.50 11.65
N PRO A 69 -6.93 6.68 12.87
CA PRO A 69 -6.22 6.32 14.10
C PRO A 69 -5.76 4.86 14.14
N ASN A 70 -6.63 3.93 13.74
CA ASN A 70 -6.28 2.51 13.70
C ASN A 70 -5.18 2.22 12.69
N GLY A 71 -5.22 2.87 11.53
CA GLY A 71 -4.18 2.75 10.51
C GLY A 71 -2.85 3.31 10.98
N GLN A 72 -2.87 4.47 11.62
CA GLN A 72 -1.67 5.08 12.19
C GLN A 72 -1.00 4.15 13.21
N LEU A 73 -1.80 3.53 14.10
CA LEU A 73 -1.32 2.59 15.10
C LEU A 73 -0.77 1.31 14.47
N ALA A 74 -1.56 0.68 13.59
CA ALA A 74 -1.21 -0.60 12.98
C ALA A 74 0.06 -0.49 12.12
N LEU A 75 0.25 0.63 11.43
CA LEU A 75 1.37 0.85 10.53
C LEU A 75 2.57 1.51 11.22
N GLY A 76 2.48 1.75 12.51
CA GLY A 76 3.60 2.27 13.30
C GLY A 76 3.90 3.75 13.09
N LEU A 77 2.95 4.54 12.60
CA LEU A 77 3.17 5.96 12.33
C LEU A 77 3.07 6.85 13.57
N VAL A 78 2.57 6.33 14.68
CA VAL A 78 2.45 7.07 15.94
C VAL A 78 3.13 6.30 17.08
N ASP A 79 3.68 7.03 18.03
CA ASP A 79 4.33 6.46 19.22
C ASP A 79 3.27 6.16 20.28
N GLN A 80 2.43 5.19 19.97
CA GLN A 80 1.34 4.76 20.84
C GLN A 80 1.06 3.28 20.59
N ARG A 81 0.66 2.56 21.65
CA ARG A 81 0.33 1.15 21.51
C ARG A 81 -0.96 0.83 22.27
N ILE A 82 -1.88 0.17 21.59
CA ILE A 82 -3.12 -0.33 22.17
C ILE A 82 -3.13 -1.85 21.96
N GLU A 83 -3.25 -2.64 23.03
CA GLU A 83 -3.16 -4.11 22.97
C GLU A 83 -4.17 -4.76 22.02
N SER A 84 -5.37 -4.18 21.91
CA SER A 84 -6.42 -4.70 21.03
C SER A 84 -6.17 -4.44 19.55
N ILE A 85 -5.19 -3.61 19.21
CA ILE A 85 -4.86 -3.27 17.82
C ILE A 85 -3.47 -3.82 17.52
N PRO A 86 -3.34 -4.83 16.64
CA PRO A 86 -2.02 -5.34 16.27
C PRO A 86 -1.21 -4.28 15.53
N GLN A 87 0.04 -4.12 15.94
CA GLN A 87 0.98 -3.24 15.27
C GLN A 87 1.90 -4.09 14.39
N ILE A 88 1.82 -3.86 13.09
CA ILE A 88 2.53 -4.68 12.09
C ILE A 88 4.03 -4.39 12.14
N THR A 89 4.42 -3.18 12.50
CA THR A 89 5.80 -2.71 12.42
C THR A 89 6.08 -1.77 13.59
N PRO A 90 7.36 -1.67 14.03
CA PRO A 90 7.76 -0.66 15.01
C PRO A 90 7.59 0.76 14.44
N LEU A 91 7.85 1.77 15.26
CA LEU A 91 7.66 3.17 14.89
C LEU A 91 8.29 3.51 13.55
N LYS A 92 7.48 4.04 12.65
CA LYS A 92 7.82 4.42 11.29
C LYS A 92 7.41 5.88 11.04
N GLU A 93 7.97 6.50 9.99
CA GLU A 93 7.69 7.90 9.70
C GLU A 93 6.82 8.12 8.48
N ALA A 94 6.86 7.23 7.49
CA ALA A 94 6.15 7.44 6.24
C ALA A 94 5.75 6.13 5.57
N ILE A 95 4.71 6.22 4.73
CA ILE A 95 4.24 5.13 3.88
C ILE A 95 4.21 5.64 2.45
N ALA A 96 4.82 4.89 1.53
CA ALA A 96 4.77 5.17 0.09
C ALA A 96 3.72 4.29 -0.58
N TYR A 97 3.02 4.88 -1.53
CA TYR A 97 1.99 4.23 -2.34
C TYR A 97 2.30 4.46 -3.82
N SER A 98 2.24 3.41 -4.61
CA SER A 98 2.43 3.50 -6.06
C SER A 98 1.66 2.39 -6.75
N PRO A 99 1.14 2.61 -7.98
CA PRO A 99 0.76 1.47 -8.80
C PRO A 99 1.97 0.54 -8.90
N LEU A 100 1.74 -0.75 -8.74
CA LEU A 100 2.84 -1.74 -8.78
C LEU A 100 3.67 -1.60 -10.06
N LYS A 101 3.01 -1.37 -11.19
CA LYS A 101 3.68 -1.23 -12.50
C LYS A 101 4.69 -0.09 -12.55
N ASP A 102 4.52 0.95 -11.74
CA ASP A 102 5.36 2.14 -11.72
C ASP A 102 6.22 2.25 -10.46
N ALA A 103 6.27 1.21 -9.62
CA ALA A 103 6.97 1.25 -8.35
C ALA A 103 8.48 1.44 -8.54
N GLU A 104 9.01 2.48 -7.92
CA GLU A 104 10.44 2.80 -7.88
C GLU A 104 11.10 2.33 -6.57
N PHE A 105 10.38 1.57 -5.77
CA PHE A 105 10.85 1.00 -4.51
C PHE A 105 10.48 -0.49 -4.46
N GLU A 106 11.18 -1.23 -3.61
CA GLU A 106 10.82 -2.63 -3.34
C GLU A 106 9.65 -2.67 -2.37
N PRO A 107 8.48 -3.19 -2.77
CA PRO A 107 7.31 -3.18 -1.90
C PRO A 107 7.47 -4.07 -0.67
N ASP A 108 6.99 -3.60 0.48
CA ASP A 108 6.79 -4.44 1.66
C ASP A 108 5.52 -5.27 1.51
N THR A 109 4.52 -4.73 0.81
CA THR A 109 3.27 -5.44 0.53
C THR A 109 2.67 -4.95 -0.79
N ILE A 110 1.84 -5.80 -1.37
CA ILE A 110 1.10 -5.49 -2.59
C ILE A 110 -0.38 -5.71 -2.29
N ILE A 111 -1.19 -4.69 -2.53
CA ILE A 111 -2.64 -4.75 -2.34
C ILE A 111 -3.31 -4.90 -3.70
N ILE A 112 -4.20 -5.88 -3.81
CA ILE A 112 -5.04 -6.07 -5.00
C ILE A 112 -6.52 -6.04 -4.60
N TYR A 113 -7.33 -5.44 -5.45
CA TYR A 113 -8.79 -5.41 -5.28
C TYR A 113 -9.39 -6.50 -6.11
N VAL A 114 -10.08 -7.44 -5.47
CA VAL A 114 -10.58 -8.65 -6.11
C VAL A 114 -12.06 -8.88 -5.82
N MET A 115 -12.75 -9.48 -6.79
CA MET A 115 -14.07 -10.04 -6.59
C MET A 115 -13.94 -11.43 -5.94
N PRO A 116 -14.99 -11.97 -5.31
CA PRO A 116 -14.92 -13.28 -4.64
C PRO A 116 -14.39 -14.42 -5.51
N VAL A 117 -14.73 -14.44 -6.80
CA VAL A 117 -14.24 -15.47 -7.72
C VAL A 117 -12.73 -15.38 -7.94
N GLN A 118 -12.18 -14.16 -7.97
CA GLN A 118 -10.75 -13.93 -8.09
C GLN A 118 -10.02 -14.34 -6.81
N ALA A 119 -10.60 -14.00 -5.65
CA ALA A 119 -10.06 -14.41 -4.35
C ALA A 119 -10.01 -15.93 -4.23
N LEU A 120 -11.00 -16.63 -4.75
CA LEU A 120 -11.02 -18.10 -4.77
C LEU A 120 -9.86 -18.67 -5.59
N LYS A 121 -9.57 -18.09 -6.74
CA LYS A 121 -8.41 -18.50 -7.57
C LYS A 121 -7.10 -18.36 -6.79
N ILE A 122 -6.92 -17.25 -6.09
CA ILE A 122 -5.73 -17.01 -5.28
C ILE A 122 -5.62 -18.07 -4.18
N ALA A 123 -6.72 -18.33 -3.46
CA ALA A 123 -6.75 -19.32 -2.40
C ALA A 123 -6.41 -20.72 -2.89
N GLN A 124 -6.85 -21.09 -4.09
CA GLN A 124 -6.54 -22.38 -4.69
C GLN A 124 -5.05 -22.55 -4.99
N LEU A 125 -4.37 -21.49 -5.40
CA LEU A 125 -2.92 -21.51 -5.63
C LEU A 125 -2.13 -21.80 -4.37
N TYR A 126 -2.61 -21.34 -3.21
CA TYR A 126 -1.94 -21.57 -1.92
C TYR A 126 -2.07 -23.01 -1.40
N ARG A 127 -2.96 -23.81 -1.97
CA ARG A 127 -3.16 -25.21 -1.56
C ARG A 127 -2.25 -26.18 -2.29
N GLU A 128 -1.63 -25.72 -3.32
CA GLU A 128 -0.70 -26.50 -4.15
C GLU A 128 0.73 -26.15 -3.80
#